data_64cc927c37ffa398420a885b30c60a13
#
_entry.id   64cc927c37ffa398420a885b30c60a13
#
_cell.length_a   1.000
_cell.length_b   1.000
_cell.length_c   1.000
_cell.angle_alpha   90.00
_cell.angle_beta   90.00
_cell.angle_gamma   90.00
#
_symmetry.space_group_name_H-M   'P 1'
#
loop_
_entity.id
_entity.type
_entity.pdbx_description
1 polymer ?
#
loop_
_entity_poly.entity_id
_entity_poly.type
_entity_poly.pdbx_seq_one_letter_code
_entity_poly.pdbx_strand_id
1 'polypeptide(L)'
;MKKFTKKQYIKFAIAALLYGLFILWMQNGWLTLGYILLSDIFLTQYIPWGAWKRAKNPRIRNLLEWVDDILFALIAVYFINIFIFQNYQIPSSSLEKSLLVGDYLFVSKLSYGPRVPNTPVAFPLVQNTLPFFNCKSYLDWPEWDYKRVKGFGHVKRDDIVVFNFPAGDTVALKVQNPDYYHLVEQYGREAIHLNKAEFGEVIYRPVDKRENYVKRCIGMPGDTIEIRNNQVYIDGVAAKNPEKMQLNYFVETDGSMLSEEQFRLLDVSKADRVLIDGSYNPRYMSMLNIQPNADGKYNPVYHFPLTPKTLEVAKKLPVVKRVVLEPDPVGADSYYPVDYQTGWSRDNYGPLWIPKKGATIPLTERNVALYKRCIVNYEHNNLEEKDGKFYINGKPETAYTFKYDYYWMMGDNRHNSADSRSWGFVPEDHIVGKPIMIWLSLDKDRSLFDGGIRWNRLFRWVHPD
;
A
#
# COMPACT_ATOMS: atom_id res chain seq x y z
N MET A 1 -11.95 21.64 -51.25
CA MET A 1 -11.11 21.48 -50.03
C MET A 1 -11.41 22.62 -49.05
N LYS A 2 -11.83 22.33 -47.82
CA LYS A 2 -11.97 23.36 -46.76
C LYS A 2 -10.62 24.01 -46.51
N LYS A 3 -10.50 25.33 -46.70
CA LYS A 3 -9.30 26.06 -46.28
C LYS A 3 -9.28 26.12 -44.75
N PHE A 4 -8.26 25.54 -44.12
CA PHE A 4 -8.07 25.59 -42.69
C PHE A 4 -7.66 27.00 -42.24
N THR A 5 -8.17 27.43 -41.10
CA THR A 5 -7.80 28.75 -40.55
C THR A 5 -6.41 28.72 -39.91
N LYS A 6 -5.73 29.85 -39.95
CA LYS A 6 -4.41 30.02 -39.28
C LYS A 6 -4.46 29.58 -37.79
N LYS A 7 -5.58 29.84 -37.10
CA LYS A 7 -5.83 29.45 -35.71
C LYS A 7 -5.89 27.91 -35.53
N GLN A 8 -6.43 27.16 -36.51
CA GLN A 8 -6.47 25.69 -36.47
C GLN A 8 -5.08 25.09 -36.65
N TYR A 9 -4.26 25.62 -37.54
CA TYR A 9 -2.86 25.18 -37.69
C TYR A 9 -2.03 25.41 -36.45
N ILE A 10 -2.19 26.59 -35.78
CA ILE A 10 -1.46 26.88 -34.52
C ILE A 10 -1.88 25.91 -33.41
N LYS A 11 -3.19 25.65 -33.25
CA LYS A 11 -3.69 24.70 -32.27
C LYS A 11 -3.18 23.27 -32.53
N PHE A 12 -3.22 22.85 -33.81
CA PHE A 12 -2.67 21.56 -34.19
C PHE A 12 -1.17 21.45 -33.90
N ALA A 13 -0.39 22.45 -34.28
CA ALA A 13 1.06 22.46 -34.05
C ALA A 13 1.41 22.35 -32.55
N ILE A 14 0.72 23.08 -31.69
CA ILE A 14 0.91 23.00 -30.23
C ILE A 14 0.53 21.61 -29.73
N ALA A 15 -0.64 21.10 -30.09
CA ALA A 15 -1.09 19.76 -29.67
C ALA A 15 -0.15 18.66 -30.18
N ALA A 16 0.30 18.75 -31.44
CA ALA A 16 1.23 17.81 -32.05
C ALA A 16 2.61 17.84 -31.36
N LEU A 17 3.09 19.02 -31.01
CA LEU A 17 4.36 19.16 -30.25
C LEU A 17 4.25 18.51 -28.86
N LEU A 18 3.20 18.86 -28.10
CA LEU A 18 2.99 18.29 -26.76
C LEU A 18 2.80 16.76 -26.83
N TYR A 19 2.07 16.27 -27.81
CA TYR A 19 1.88 14.85 -28.02
C TYR A 19 3.18 14.15 -28.44
N GLY A 20 4.01 14.79 -29.27
CA GLY A 20 5.34 14.29 -29.63
C GLY A 20 6.27 14.17 -28.43
N LEU A 21 6.27 15.16 -27.55
CA LEU A 21 7.02 15.10 -26.27
C LEU A 21 6.51 13.96 -25.39
N PHE A 22 5.19 13.75 -25.32
CA PHE A 22 4.59 12.62 -24.61
C PHE A 22 5.02 11.27 -25.20
N ILE A 23 5.02 11.11 -26.54
CA ILE A 23 5.51 9.89 -27.20
C ILE A 23 6.97 9.61 -26.86
N LEU A 24 7.83 10.64 -26.92
CA LEU A 24 9.24 10.52 -26.57
C LEU A 24 9.43 10.10 -25.10
N TRP A 25 8.65 10.67 -24.20
CA TRP A 25 8.66 10.32 -22.80
C TRP A 25 8.20 8.88 -22.56
N MET A 26 7.11 8.46 -23.23
CA MET A 26 6.55 7.11 -23.16
C MET A 26 7.42 6.04 -23.84
N GLN A 27 8.33 6.44 -24.75
CA GLN A 27 9.15 5.53 -25.55
C GLN A 27 8.33 4.40 -26.22
N ASN A 28 7.17 4.76 -26.76
CA ASN A 28 6.26 3.83 -27.42
C ASN A 28 5.86 4.34 -28.80
N GLY A 29 6.45 3.73 -29.85
CA GLY A 29 6.22 4.13 -31.24
C GLY A 29 4.77 3.94 -31.73
N TRP A 30 4.02 3.00 -31.14
CA TRP A 30 2.61 2.80 -31.50
C TRP A 30 1.73 4.01 -31.22
N LEU A 31 2.13 4.86 -30.27
CA LEU A 31 1.41 6.10 -29.98
C LEU A 31 1.44 7.10 -31.16
N THR A 32 2.36 6.93 -32.13
CA THR A 32 2.38 7.79 -33.33
C THR A 32 1.08 7.73 -34.13
N LEU A 33 0.33 6.62 -34.05
CA LEU A 33 -0.99 6.50 -34.67
C LEU A 33 -1.98 7.54 -34.14
N GLY A 34 -1.79 8.05 -32.93
CA GLY A 34 -2.60 9.12 -32.35
C GLY A 34 -2.49 10.45 -33.09
N TYR A 35 -1.45 10.67 -33.91
CA TYR A 35 -1.38 11.84 -34.78
C TYR A 35 -2.49 11.84 -35.85
N ILE A 36 -2.98 10.67 -36.28
CA ILE A 36 -4.11 10.57 -37.18
C ILE A 36 -5.35 11.18 -36.53
N LEU A 37 -5.59 10.82 -35.27
CA LEU A 37 -6.69 11.35 -34.48
C LEU A 37 -6.55 12.87 -34.22
N LEU A 38 -5.36 13.33 -33.85
CA LEU A 38 -5.08 14.77 -33.69
C LEU A 38 -5.29 15.53 -34.99
N SER A 39 -4.85 14.98 -36.12
CA SER A 39 -5.06 15.58 -37.43
C SER A 39 -6.54 15.69 -37.76
N ASP A 40 -7.34 14.67 -37.41
CA ASP A 40 -8.78 14.72 -37.66
C ASP A 40 -9.48 15.76 -36.77
N ILE A 41 -9.16 15.80 -35.48
CA ILE A 41 -9.77 16.75 -34.54
C ILE A 41 -9.51 18.21 -34.92
N PHE A 42 -8.27 18.56 -35.31
CA PHE A 42 -7.89 19.94 -35.56
C PHE A 42 -7.95 20.39 -37.01
N LEU A 43 -7.71 19.46 -37.94
CA LEU A 43 -7.59 19.78 -39.37
C LEU A 43 -8.74 19.17 -40.19
N THR A 44 -8.76 17.86 -40.41
CA THR A 44 -9.66 17.25 -41.35
C THR A 44 -11.13 17.32 -40.96
N GLN A 45 -11.41 17.17 -39.64
CA GLN A 45 -12.79 17.16 -39.11
C GLN A 45 -13.70 16.19 -39.88
N TYR A 46 -13.12 15.06 -40.34
CA TYR A 46 -13.85 14.01 -41.04
C TYR A 46 -14.87 13.38 -40.09
N ILE A 47 -14.45 13.08 -38.90
CA ILE A 47 -15.34 12.68 -37.80
C ILE A 47 -16.00 13.95 -37.26
N PRO A 48 -17.32 14.04 -37.20
CA PRO A 48 -18.02 15.23 -36.74
C PRO A 48 -18.05 15.29 -35.19
N TRP A 49 -16.90 15.52 -34.56
CA TRP A 49 -16.71 15.56 -33.09
C TRP A 49 -17.69 16.46 -32.35
N GLY A 50 -18.29 17.44 -33.00
CA GLY A 50 -19.28 18.33 -32.39
C GLY A 50 -20.67 18.19 -33.03
N ALA A 51 -21.02 17.02 -33.62
CA ALA A 51 -22.30 16.82 -34.31
C ALA A 51 -23.51 17.15 -33.41
N TRP A 52 -23.42 16.88 -32.13
CA TRP A 52 -24.46 17.16 -31.15
C TRP A 52 -24.75 18.68 -31.00
N LYS A 53 -23.78 19.57 -31.26
CA LYS A 53 -23.97 21.03 -31.29
C LYS A 53 -24.96 21.47 -32.37
N ARG A 54 -25.26 20.62 -33.35
CA ARG A 54 -26.19 20.87 -34.42
C ARG A 54 -27.61 20.34 -34.12
N ALA A 55 -27.84 19.75 -32.95
CA ALA A 55 -29.17 19.26 -32.57
C ALA A 55 -30.19 20.40 -32.57
N LYS A 56 -31.31 20.23 -33.27
CA LYS A 56 -32.36 21.26 -33.39
C LYS A 56 -33.09 21.52 -32.08
N ASN A 57 -33.25 20.47 -31.26
CA ASN A 57 -33.90 20.60 -29.96
C ASN A 57 -32.92 21.11 -28.91
N PRO A 58 -33.17 22.29 -28.27
CA PRO A 58 -32.27 22.84 -27.26
C PRO A 58 -32.05 21.94 -26.04
N ARG A 59 -33.06 21.18 -25.63
CA ARG A 59 -32.95 20.26 -24.47
C ARG A 59 -31.98 19.11 -24.80
N ILE A 60 -32.09 18.53 -25.99
CA ILE A 60 -31.18 17.46 -26.42
C ILE A 60 -29.75 18.00 -26.56
N ARG A 61 -29.60 19.20 -27.13
CA ARG A 61 -28.29 19.86 -27.26
C ARG A 61 -27.63 20.07 -25.92
N ASN A 62 -28.34 20.62 -24.93
CA ASN A 62 -27.82 20.83 -23.58
C ASN A 62 -27.47 19.50 -22.89
N LEU A 63 -28.31 18.47 -23.03
CA LEU A 63 -28.01 17.15 -22.48
C LEU A 63 -26.72 16.56 -23.07
N LEU A 64 -26.55 16.62 -24.38
CA LEU A 64 -25.36 16.12 -25.07
C LEU A 64 -24.11 16.96 -24.73
N GLU A 65 -24.24 18.24 -24.44
CA GLU A 65 -23.17 19.10 -23.94
C GLU A 65 -22.68 18.63 -22.58
N TRP A 66 -23.59 18.36 -21.65
CA TRP A 66 -23.26 17.76 -20.36
C TRP A 66 -22.53 16.40 -20.48
N VAL A 67 -23.00 15.56 -21.37
CA VAL A 67 -22.35 14.25 -21.64
C VAL A 67 -20.92 14.44 -22.17
N ASP A 68 -20.71 15.37 -23.12
CA ASP A 68 -19.40 15.67 -23.68
C ASP A 68 -18.43 16.18 -22.61
N ASP A 69 -18.88 17.13 -21.77
CA ASP A 69 -18.11 17.68 -20.68
C ASP A 69 -17.73 16.63 -19.64
N ILE A 70 -18.66 15.74 -19.27
CA ILE A 70 -18.41 14.64 -18.35
C ILE A 70 -17.40 13.65 -18.95
N LEU A 71 -17.56 13.24 -20.22
CA LEU A 71 -16.62 12.33 -20.87
C LEU A 71 -15.23 12.94 -20.96
N PHE A 72 -15.13 14.22 -21.32
CA PHE A 72 -13.85 14.92 -21.34
C PHE A 72 -13.20 14.95 -19.95
N ALA A 73 -13.97 15.28 -18.91
CA ALA A 73 -13.48 15.32 -17.52
C ALA A 73 -13.00 13.92 -17.08
N LEU A 74 -13.75 12.85 -17.36
CA LEU A 74 -13.37 11.48 -17.01
C LEU A 74 -12.07 11.07 -17.70
N ILE A 75 -11.92 11.36 -19.00
CA ILE A 75 -10.69 11.06 -19.74
C ILE A 75 -9.51 11.86 -19.16
N ALA A 76 -9.69 13.15 -18.94
CA ALA A 76 -8.63 14.00 -18.38
C ALA A 76 -8.19 13.51 -17.00
N VAL A 77 -9.13 13.23 -16.09
CA VAL A 77 -8.86 12.69 -14.75
C VAL A 77 -8.20 11.32 -14.83
N TYR A 78 -8.60 10.46 -15.76
CA TYR A 78 -7.97 9.15 -15.98
C TYR A 78 -6.48 9.32 -16.31
N PHE A 79 -6.13 10.20 -17.25
CA PHE A 79 -4.73 10.48 -17.61
C PHE A 79 -3.95 11.10 -16.43
N ILE A 80 -4.54 12.05 -15.72
CA ILE A 80 -3.92 12.66 -14.53
C ILE A 80 -3.61 11.57 -13.49
N ASN A 81 -4.57 10.70 -13.20
CA ASN A 81 -4.41 9.63 -12.22
C ASN A 81 -3.35 8.59 -12.61
N ILE A 82 -3.19 8.32 -13.90
CA ILE A 82 -2.16 7.39 -14.38
C ILE A 82 -0.77 8.01 -14.30
N PHE A 83 -0.61 9.25 -14.78
CA PHE A 83 0.71 9.80 -15.09
C PHE A 83 1.21 10.86 -14.10
N ILE A 84 0.34 11.57 -13.40
CA ILE A 84 0.74 12.74 -12.61
C ILE A 84 0.56 12.48 -11.13
N PHE A 85 -0.67 12.44 -10.65
CA PHE A 85 -0.99 12.20 -9.24
C PHE A 85 -2.34 11.52 -9.08
N GLN A 86 -2.51 10.85 -7.95
CA GLN A 86 -3.76 10.23 -7.55
C GLN A 86 -4.05 10.53 -6.08
N ASN A 87 -5.34 10.67 -5.76
CA ASN A 87 -5.78 10.90 -4.38
C ASN A 87 -6.02 9.58 -3.67
N TYR A 88 -5.58 9.50 -2.41
CA TYR A 88 -5.82 8.38 -1.52
C TYR A 88 -6.25 8.87 -0.15
N GLN A 89 -7.07 8.08 0.53
CA GLN A 89 -7.43 8.28 1.93
C GLN A 89 -6.71 7.24 2.78
N ILE A 90 -6.23 7.65 3.95
CA ILE A 90 -5.62 6.75 4.94
C ILE A 90 -6.74 6.08 5.75
N PRO A 91 -6.93 4.75 5.62
CA PRO A 91 -8.00 4.04 6.32
C PRO A 91 -7.55 3.41 7.64
N SER A 92 -6.24 3.22 7.85
CA SER A 92 -5.68 2.45 8.97
C SER A 92 -4.60 3.21 9.74
N SER A 93 -4.37 2.80 11.00
CA SER A 93 -3.41 3.42 11.92
C SER A 93 -1.97 2.94 11.75
N SER A 94 -1.64 2.17 10.70
CA SER A 94 -0.29 1.57 10.56
C SER A 94 0.85 2.57 10.38
N LEU A 95 0.56 3.81 9.95
CA LEU A 95 1.48 4.95 9.90
C LEU A 95 1.05 6.07 10.85
N GLU A 96 0.31 5.72 11.91
CA GLU A 96 -0.21 6.69 12.89
C GLU A 96 0.92 7.61 13.39
N LYS A 97 0.58 8.86 13.69
CA LYS A 97 1.47 9.99 13.97
C LYS A 97 2.24 10.56 12.77
N SER A 98 2.60 9.75 11.78
CA SER A 98 3.14 10.25 10.50
C SER A 98 2.00 10.63 9.56
N LEU A 99 1.11 9.68 9.28
CA LEU A 99 -0.15 9.86 8.56
C LEU A 99 -1.30 9.35 9.43
N LEU A 100 -2.31 10.18 9.63
CA LEU A 100 -3.45 9.85 10.50
C LEU A 100 -4.58 9.21 9.69
N VAL A 101 -5.35 8.34 10.34
CA VAL A 101 -6.62 7.88 9.77
C VAL A 101 -7.51 9.09 9.45
N GLY A 102 -8.00 9.13 8.20
CA GLY A 102 -8.78 10.25 7.66
C GLY A 102 -7.96 11.34 6.99
N ASP A 103 -6.62 11.19 6.85
CA ASP A 103 -5.82 12.03 5.96
C ASP A 103 -6.09 11.67 4.50
N TYR A 104 -6.31 12.69 3.67
CA TYR A 104 -6.41 12.59 2.22
C TYR A 104 -5.13 13.10 1.58
N LEU A 105 -4.51 12.26 0.77
CA LEU A 105 -3.17 12.45 0.24
C LEU A 105 -3.18 12.72 -1.26
N PHE A 106 -2.37 13.69 -1.71
CA PHE A 106 -1.88 13.71 -3.08
C PHE A 106 -0.64 12.82 -3.21
N VAL A 107 -0.74 11.77 -4.02
CA VAL A 107 0.35 10.84 -4.29
C VAL A 107 0.91 11.10 -5.68
N SER A 108 2.13 11.61 -5.73
CA SER A 108 2.85 11.90 -6.97
C SER A 108 3.39 10.61 -7.59
N LYS A 109 2.99 10.33 -8.81
CA LYS A 109 3.54 9.25 -9.62
C LYS A 109 4.84 9.66 -10.32
N LEU A 110 4.96 10.94 -10.63
CA LEU A 110 6.16 11.52 -11.24
C LEU A 110 7.40 11.43 -10.35
N SER A 111 7.23 11.34 -9.03
CA SER A 111 8.35 11.23 -8.09
C SER A 111 9.24 10.01 -8.38
N TYR A 112 8.64 8.87 -8.70
CA TYR A 112 9.36 7.62 -9.01
C TYR A 112 9.23 7.20 -10.48
N GLY A 113 8.46 7.95 -11.26
CA GLY A 113 8.05 7.63 -12.62
C GLY A 113 6.73 6.83 -12.66
N PRO A 114 5.78 7.28 -13.47
CA PRO A 114 4.49 6.61 -13.59
C PRO A 114 4.65 5.24 -14.24
N ARG A 115 3.89 4.28 -13.72
CA ARG A 115 3.75 2.96 -14.32
C ARG A 115 2.69 3.00 -15.41
N VAL A 116 3.01 2.46 -16.57
CA VAL A 116 2.02 2.19 -17.62
C VAL A 116 1.05 1.14 -17.07
N PRO A 117 -0.28 1.34 -17.18
CA PRO A 117 -1.24 0.36 -16.67
C PRO A 117 -1.05 -1.01 -17.32
N ASN A 118 -1.08 -2.08 -16.51
CA ASN A 118 -1.14 -3.43 -17.05
C ASN A 118 -2.48 -3.67 -17.75
N THR A 119 -3.58 -3.11 -17.20
CA THR A 119 -4.92 -3.18 -17.77
C THR A 119 -5.37 -1.80 -18.28
N PRO A 120 -5.02 -1.42 -19.53
CA PRO A 120 -5.26 -0.07 -20.05
C PRO A 120 -6.73 0.25 -20.26
N VAL A 121 -7.59 -0.77 -20.41
CA VAL A 121 -9.03 -0.59 -20.55
C VAL A 121 -9.70 -0.79 -19.20
N ALA A 122 -9.82 0.29 -18.44
CA ALA A 122 -10.40 0.28 -17.11
C ALA A 122 -11.35 1.46 -16.90
N PHE A 123 -12.36 1.27 -16.05
CA PHE A 123 -13.28 2.33 -15.68
C PHE A 123 -12.54 3.37 -14.80
N PRO A 124 -12.60 4.66 -15.16
CA PRO A 124 -11.92 5.71 -14.39
C PRO A 124 -12.39 5.76 -12.94
N LEU A 125 -11.51 6.14 -12.02
CA LEU A 125 -11.79 6.37 -10.60
C LEU A 125 -12.19 5.11 -9.79
N VAL A 126 -12.17 3.93 -10.40
CA VAL A 126 -12.49 2.67 -9.72
C VAL A 126 -11.27 1.74 -9.77
N GLN A 127 -10.85 1.23 -8.60
CA GLN A 127 -9.64 0.42 -8.49
C GLN A 127 -9.83 -0.97 -9.10
N ASN A 128 -10.79 -1.75 -8.64
CA ASN A 128 -10.94 -3.15 -9.03
C ASN A 128 -12.38 -3.62 -9.28
N THR A 129 -13.36 -3.15 -8.51
CA THR A 129 -14.75 -3.61 -8.59
C THR A 129 -15.68 -2.43 -8.73
N LEU A 130 -16.57 -2.45 -9.73
CA LEU A 130 -17.59 -1.41 -9.91
C LEU A 130 -18.59 -1.42 -8.76
N PRO A 131 -18.83 -0.26 -8.10
CA PRO A 131 -19.85 -0.15 -7.09
C PRO A 131 -21.23 -0.47 -7.71
N PHE A 132 -22.12 -1.07 -6.93
CA PHE A 132 -23.48 -1.51 -7.31
C PHE A 132 -23.54 -2.75 -8.21
N PHE A 133 -22.62 -2.95 -9.14
CA PHE A 133 -22.65 -4.07 -10.10
C PHE A 133 -21.87 -5.29 -9.63
N ASN A 134 -20.93 -5.13 -8.67
CA ASN A 134 -20.04 -6.18 -8.15
C ASN A 134 -19.29 -6.95 -9.26
N CYS A 135 -18.96 -6.27 -10.36
CA CYS A 135 -18.17 -6.82 -11.45
C CYS A 135 -16.83 -6.08 -11.58
N LYS A 136 -15.88 -6.66 -12.32
CA LYS A 136 -14.59 -6.05 -12.58
C LYS A 136 -14.74 -4.66 -13.21
N SER A 137 -13.94 -3.69 -12.76
CA SER A 137 -13.87 -2.34 -13.33
C SER A 137 -12.94 -2.25 -14.54
N TYR A 138 -12.39 -3.35 -15.01
CA TYR A 138 -11.40 -3.43 -16.08
C TYR A 138 -11.64 -4.67 -16.95
N LEU A 139 -11.10 -4.63 -18.17
CA LEU A 139 -11.04 -5.77 -19.05
C LEU A 139 -9.73 -6.53 -18.84
N ASP A 140 -9.80 -7.86 -18.86
CA ASP A 140 -8.60 -8.71 -18.73
C ASP A 140 -7.73 -8.66 -20.00
N TRP A 141 -8.24 -8.16 -21.11
CA TRP A 141 -7.51 -7.98 -22.36
C TRP A 141 -7.79 -6.58 -22.97
N PRO A 142 -6.74 -5.89 -23.49
CA PRO A 142 -5.33 -6.27 -23.48
C PRO A 142 -4.69 -6.12 -22.11
N GLU A 143 -3.78 -7.04 -21.75
CA GLU A 143 -2.89 -6.95 -20.62
C GLU A 143 -1.46 -6.65 -21.11
N TRP A 144 -0.81 -5.63 -20.54
CA TRP A 144 0.52 -5.19 -20.94
C TRP A 144 1.55 -5.54 -19.89
N ASP A 145 2.77 -5.87 -20.34
CA ASP A 145 3.91 -6.08 -19.47
C ASP A 145 4.26 -4.83 -18.67
N TYR A 146 4.91 -5.05 -17.52
CA TYR A 146 5.38 -3.97 -16.68
C TYR A 146 6.30 -3.02 -17.46
N LYS A 147 5.97 -1.74 -17.42
CA LYS A 147 6.78 -0.65 -17.92
C LYS A 147 6.63 0.57 -17.03
N ARG A 148 7.75 1.14 -16.61
CA ARG A 148 7.80 2.40 -15.87
C ARG A 148 8.42 3.48 -16.73
N VAL A 149 7.77 4.62 -16.80
CA VAL A 149 8.28 5.80 -17.51
C VAL A 149 9.22 6.56 -16.58
N LYS A 150 10.21 7.24 -17.12
CA LYS A 150 11.19 8.00 -16.34
C LYS A 150 10.51 9.06 -15.49
N GLY A 151 10.79 9.05 -14.19
CA GLY A 151 10.35 10.04 -13.21
C GLY A 151 11.46 11.02 -12.80
N PHE A 152 11.20 11.76 -11.72
CA PHE A 152 12.16 12.73 -11.17
C PHE A 152 13.19 12.11 -10.23
N GLY A 153 12.96 10.88 -9.76
CA GLY A 153 13.85 10.18 -8.84
C GLY A 153 13.48 8.71 -8.67
N HIS A 154 14.02 8.13 -7.62
CA HIS A 154 13.81 6.74 -7.24
C HIS A 154 13.35 6.65 -5.78
N VAL A 155 12.81 5.51 -5.37
CA VAL A 155 12.50 5.22 -3.96
C VAL A 155 13.80 5.34 -3.15
N LYS A 156 13.70 5.98 -1.99
CA LYS A 156 14.81 6.13 -1.04
C LYS A 156 14.42 5.51 0.29
N ARG A 157 15.42 5.15 1.09
CA ARG A 157 15.18 4.73 2.47
C ARG A 157 14.44 5.84 3.22
N ASP A 158 13.52 5.45 4.09
CA ASP A 158 12.63 6.29 4.88
C ASP A 158 11.51 7.01 4.10
N ASP A 159 11.47 6.92 2.76
CA ASP A 159 10.34 7.41 2.00
C ASP A 159 9.05 6.68 2.42
N ILE A 160 7.99 7.44 2.60
CA ILE A 160 6.62 6.88 2.66
C ILE A 160 6.21 6.59 1.22
N VAL A 161 5.83 5.33 0.94
CA VAL A 161 5.57 4.83 -0.41
C VAL A 161 4.18 4.24 -0.49
N VAL A 162 3.43 4.61 -1.54
CA VAL A 162 2.20 3.94 -1.93
C VAL A 162 2.55 2.87 -2.96
N PHE A 163 2.04 1.66 -2.74
CA PHE A 163 2.28 0.50 -3.61
C PHE A 163 1.06 -0.42 -3.65
N ASN A 164 0.96 -1.24 -4.69
CA ASN A 164 -0.06 -2.29 -4.77
C ASN A 164 0.33 -3.46 -3.86
N PHE A 165 -0.66 -4.01 -3.15
CA PHE A 165 -0.45 -5.07 -2.17
C PHE A 165 0.14 -6.32 -2.82
N PRO A 166 1.35 -6.77 -2.42
CA PRO A 166 2.04 -7.86 -3.10
C PRO A 166 1.30 -9.19 -2.96
N ALA A 167 0.70 -9.46 -1.80
CA ALA A 167 -0.08 -10.66 -1.53
C ALA A 167 -1.54 -10.59 -2.05
N GLY A 168 -1.90 -9.53 -2.79
CA GLY A 168 -3.22 -9.30 -3.37
C GLY A 168 -3.37 -9.81 -4.81
N ASP A 169 -2.45 -10.65 -5.32
CA ASP A 169 -2.53 -11.27 -6.62
C ASP A 169 -3.69 -12.27 -6.73
N THR A 170 -3.93 -13.02 -5.67
CA THR A 170 -5.05 -13.95 -5.54
C THR A 170 -5.95 -13.47 -4.39
N VAL A 171 -7.25 -13.46 -4.61
CA VAL A 171 -8.23 -12.92 -3.65
C VAL A 171 -9.45 -13.81 -3.58
N ALA A 172 -9.82 -14.20 -2.36
CA ALA A 172 -11.13 -14.76 -2.05
C ALA A 172 -12.14 -13.60 -1.86
N LEU A 173 -13.10 -13.44 -2.76
CA LEU A 173 -13.89 -12.19 -2.86
C LEU A 173 -14.67 -11.82 -1.62
N LYS A 174 -15.12 -12.80 -0.82
CA LYS A 174 -15.86 -12.55 0.41
C LYS A 174 -14.98 -12.36 1.64
N VAL A 175 -13.73 -12.87 1.62
CA VAL A 175 -12.77 -12.76 2.72
C VAL A 175 -11.45 -12.25 2.15
N GLN A 176 -11.29 -10.92 2.11
CA GLN A 176 -10.09 -10.29 1.55
C GLN A 176 -9.01 -9.99 2.61
N ASN A 177 -9.39 -10.10 3.89
CA ASN A 177 -8.47 -9.96 5.02
C ASN A 177 -8.84 -11.01 6.09
N PRO A 178 -7.92 -11.91 6.48
CA PRO A 178 -6.53 -12.00 6.01
C PRO A 178 -6.41 -12.29 4.51
N ASP A 179 -5.23 -12.11 3.92
CA ASP A 179 -5.03 -12.38 2.50
C ASP A 179 -5.13 -13.88 2.16
N TYR A 180 -5.24 -14.18 0.87
CA TYR A 180 -5.46 -15.54 0.39
C TYR A 180 -4.40 -16.54 0.88
N TYR A 181 -3.14 -16.14 1.01
CA TYR A 181 -2.08 -17.05 1.42
C TYR A 181 -2.19 -17.46 2.89
N HIS A 182 -2.57 -16.52 3.76
CA HIS A 182 -2.89 -16.83 5.15
C HIS A 182 -4.15 -17.68 5.28
N LEU A 183 -5.15 -17.46 4.43
CA LEU A 183 -6.33 -18.33 4.38
C LEU A 183 -5.95 -19.76 3.96
N VAL A 184 -5.06 -19.89 2.96
CA VAL A 184 -4.56 -21.21 2.50
C VAL A 184 -3.81 -21.93 3.61
N GLU A 185 -3.00 -21.22 4.38
CA GLU A 185 -2.31 -21.78 5.54
C GLU A 185 -3.29 -22.29 6.60
N GLN A 186 -4.32 -21.51 6.90
CA GLN A 186 -5.28 -21.83 7.94
C GLN A 186 -6.29 -22.92 7.55
N TYR A 187 -6.80 -22.91 6.31
CA TYR A 187 -7.91 -23.75 5.86
C TYR A 187 -7.53 -24.76 4.78
N GLY A 188 -6.36 -24.58 4.15
CA GLY A 188 -5.96 -25.33 2.97
C GLY A 188 -6.61 -24.80 1.67
N ARG A 189 -5.89 -24.95 0.57
CA ARG A 189 -6.31 -24.43 -0.75
C ARG A 189 -7.64 -25.02 -1.21
N GLU A 190 -7.81 -26.32 -1.05
CA GLU A 190 -9.00 -27.04 -1.50
C GLU A 190 -10.27 -26.55 -0.79
N ALA A 191 -10.21 -26.38 0.54
CA ALA A 191 -11.33 -25.88 1.33
C ALA A 191 -11.80 -24.48 0.87
N ILE A 192 -10.87 -23.58 0.55
CA ILE A 192 -11.19 -22.22 0.09
C ILE A 192 -11.88 -22.26 -1.29
N HIS A 193 -11.38 -23.10 -2.21
CA HIS A 193 -11.95 -23.19 -3.56
C HIS A 193 -13.32 -23.89 -3.59
N LEU A 194 -13.55 -24.86 -2.71
CA LEU A 194 -14.80 -25.62 -2.64
C LEU A 194 -15.88 -24.85 -1.87
N ASN A 195 -15.54 -24.16 -0.80
CA ASN A 195 -16.51 -23.43 0.03
C ASN A 195 -16.75 -21.98 -0.46
N LYS A 196 -17.30 -21.87 -1.67
CA LYS A 196 -17.66 -20.55 -2.26
C LYS A 196 -18.74 -19.78 -1.46
N ALA A 197 -19.49 -20.48 -0.61
CA ALA A 197 -20.50 -19.84 0.24
C ALA A 197 -19.83 -18.92 1.28
N GLU A 198 -18.71 -19.33 1.84
CA GLU A 198 -17.93 -18.61 2.84
C GLU A 198 -16.89 -17.68 2.22
N PHE A 199 -16.04 -18.21 1.34
CA PHE A 199 -14.88 -17.47 0.80
C PHE A 199 -15.20 -16.69 -0.48
N GLY A 200 -16.30 -17.00 -1.16
CA GLY A 200 -16.63 -16.44 -2.47
C GLY A 200 -15.85 -17.09 -3.60
N GLU A 201 -15.79 -16.42 -4.73
CA GLU A 201 -14.96 -16.83 -5.85
C GLU A 201 -13.52 -16.40 -5.63
N VAL A 202 -12.58 -17.29 -5.97
CA VAL A 202 -11.14 -16.96 -5.94
C VAL A 202 -10.74 -16.43 -7.31
N ILE A 203 -10.26 -15.19 -7.35
CA ILE A 203 -9.87 -14.52 -8.59
C ILE A 203 -8.40 -14.08 -8.55
N TYR A 204 -7.78 -14.00 -9.73
CA TYR A 204 -6.50 -13.35 -9.93
C TYR A 204 -6.69 -11.86 -10.24
N ARG A 205 -5.84 -10.99 -9.67
CA ARG A 205 -5.80 -9.55 -9.93
C ARG A 205 -4.46 -9.13 -10.53
N PRO A 206 -4.42 -8.50 -11.69
CA PRO A 206 -3.23 -7.83 -12.21
C PRO A 206 -2.68 -6.81 -11.22
N VAL A 207 -1.39 -6.50 -11.28
CA VAL A 207 -0.72 -5.66 -10.28
C VAL A 207 -1.39 -4.30 -10.09
N ASP A 208 -1.80 -3.63 -11.18
CA ASP A 208 -2.44 -2.32 -11.14
C ASP A 208 -3.88 -2.34 -10.59
N LYS A 209 -4.46 -3.52 -10.37
CA LYS A 209 -5.82 -3.73 -9.81
C LYS A 209 -5.84 -4.25 -8.38
N ARG A 210 -4.67 -4.51 -7.78
CA ARG A 210 -4.56 -4.91 -6.37
C ARG A 210 -4.81 -3.72 -5.47
N GLU A 211 -5.16 -4.00 -4.21
CA GLU A 211 -5.34 -2.95 -3.19
C GLU A 211 -4.10 -2.08 -3.03
N ASN A 212 -4.31 -0.81 -2.72
CA ASN A 212 -3.21 0.13 -2.49
C ASN A 212 -2.87 0.18 -1.00
N TYR A 213 -1.61 -0.04 -0.69
CA TYR A 213 -1.05 0.07 0.65
C TYR A 213 -0.08 1.24 0.73
N VAL A 214 0.10 1.76 1.94
CA VAL A 214 1.08 2.79 2.23
C VAL A 214 1.92 2.37 3.42
N LYS A 215 3.25 2.38 3.27
CA LYS A 215 4.24 2.05 4.31
C LYS A 215 5.51 2.87 4.12
N ARG A 216 6.38 2.82 5.11
CA ARG A 216 7.74 3.39 5.02
C ARG A 216 8.69 2.37 4.41
N CYS A 217 9.51 2.81 3.45
CA CYS A 217 10.56 1.99 2.86
C CYS A 217 11.75 1.92 3.83
N ILE A 218 11.92 0.79 4.51
CA ILE A 218 12.99 0.58 5.49
C ILE A 218 14.20 -0.07 4.84
N GLY A 219 13.99 -1.06 3.99
CA GLY A 219 15.07 -1.79 3.31
C GLY A 219 15.05 -1.56 1.81
N MET A 220 16.23 -1.35 1.25
CA MET A 220 16.49 -1.10 -0.16
C MET A 220 16.98 -2.36 -0.87
N PRO A 221 16.90 -2.43 -2.22
CA PRO A 221 17.47 -3.54 -2.97
C PRO A 221 18.96 -3.76 -2.69
N GLY A 222 19.32 -4.96 -2.23
CA GLY A 222 20.67 -5.36 -1.88
C GLY A 222 21.02 -5.25 -0.40
N ASP A 223 20.19 -4.59 0.41
CA ASP A 223 20.38 -4.54 1.87
C ASP A 223 20.13 -5.91 2.51
N THR A 224 20.73 -6.11 3.69
CA THR A 224 20.37 -7.19 4.62
C THR A 224 19.66 -6.57 5.82
N ILE A 225 18.37 -6.87 5.99
CA ILE A 225 17.57 -6.38 7.10
C ILE A 225 17.54 -7.38 8.25
N GLU A 226 17.64 -6.85 9.47
CA GLU A 226 17.48 -7.61 10.71
C GLU A 226 16.76 -6.74 11.74
N ILE A 227 15.92 -7.35 12.59
CA ILE A 227 15.27 -6.68 13.71
C ILE A 227 15.66 -7.43 14.96
N ARG A 228 16.18 -6.72 15.95
CA ARG A 228 16.55 -7.24 17.29
C ARG A 228 15.84 -6.37 18.33
N ASN A 229 14.94 -6.96 19.09
CA ASN A 229 14.17 -6.24 20.12
C ASN A 229 13.58 -4.92 19.61
N ASN A 230 12.84 -4.98 18.49
CA ASN A 230 12.23 -3.84 17.79
C ASN A 230 13.20 -2.83 17.14
N GLN A 231 14.51 -2.97 17.31
CA GLN A 231 15.51 -2.15 16.62
C GLN A 231 15.86 -2.74 15.28
N VAL A 232 15.68 -1.95 14.21
CA VAL A 232 16.07 -2.33 12.85
C VAL A 232 17.57 -2.16 12.66
N TYR A 233 18.19 -3.15 12.02
CA TYR A 233 19.57 -3.12 11.55
C TYR A 233 19.58 -3.31 10.03
N ILE A 234 20.41 -2.55 9.36
CA ILE A 234 20.68 -2.68 7.92
C ILE A 234 22.15 -2.95 7.74
N ASP A 235 22.48 -4.07 7.09
CA ASP A 235 23.86 -4.55 6.90
C ASP A 235 24.65 -4.61 8.23
N GLY A 236 23.95 -5.02 9.30
CA GLY A 236 24.50 -5.11 10.66
C GLY A 236 24.62 -3.80 11.42
N VAL A 237 24.28 -2.66 10.83
CA VAL A 237 24.31 -1.32 11.45
C VAL A 237 22.91 -0.93 11.92
N ALA A 238 22.79 -0.44 13.15
CA ALA A 238 21.52 0.04 13.69
C ALA A 238 20.99 1.23 12.87
N ALA A 239 19.81 1.07 12.26
CA ALA A 239 19.15 2.15 11.55
C ALA A 239 18.50 3.15 12.53
N LYS A 240 18.40 4.41 12.12
CA LYS A 240 17.62 5.40 12.86
C LYS A 240 16.15 5.03 12.78
N ASN A 241 15.50 4.82 13.91
CA ASN A 241 14.05 4.63 13.93
C ASN A 241 13.34 5.96 13.66
N PRO A 242 12.18 5.96 12.98
CA PRO A 242 11.35 7.16 12.83
C PRO A 242 10.98 7.75 14.20
N GLU A 243 11.01 9.08 14.33
CA GLU A 243 10.70 9.77 15.60
C GLU A 243 9.28 9.45 16.11
N LYS A 244 8.36 9.17 15.16
CA LYS A 244 6.97 8.84 15.46
C LYS A 244 6.68 7.35 15.48
N MET A 245 7.72 6.52 15.47
CA MET A 245 7.56 5.08 15.63
C MET A 245 6.80 4.77 16.92
N GLN A 246 5.84 3.84 16.84
CA GLN A 246 5.05 3.40 17.99
C GLN A 246 5.23 1.91 18.24
N LEU A 247 5.26 1.58 19.54
CA LEU A 247 5.14 0.22 20.05
C LEU A 247 3.97 0.18 21.03
N ASN A 248 3.33 -0.97 21.20
CA ASN A 248 2.27 -1.15 22.19
C ASN A 248 2.83 -1.37 23.58
N TYR A 249 2.16 -0.79 24.56
CA TYR A 249 2.51 -0.92 25.97
C TYR A 249 1.28 -1.25 26.80
N PHE A 250 1.52 -2.00 27.87
CA PHE A 250 0.58 -2.17 28.97
C PHE A 250 0.91 -1.13 30.04
N VAL A 251 -0.09 -0.36 30.43
CA VAL A 251 0.02 0.75 31.40
C VAL A 251 -0.86 0.43 32.59
N GLU A 252 -0.26 0.00 33.70
CA GLU A 252 -0.92 -0.22 34.98
C GLU A 252 -1.03 1.10 35.74
N THR A 253 -2.23 1.39 36.25
CA THR A 253 -2.47 2.57 37.09
C THR A 253 -2.44 2.24 38.59
N ASP A 254 -2.58 3.24 39.43
CA ASP A 254 -2.63 3.13 40.91
C ASP A 254 -4.00 2.67 41.43
N GLY A 255 -4.95 2.38 40.56
CA GLY A 255 -6.34 2.08 40.87
C GLY A 255 -7.31 3.11 40.25
N SER A 256 -6.79 4.26 39.88
CA SER A 256 -7.56 5.32 39.19
C SER A 256 -7.67 5.07 37.69
N MET A 257 -8.74 5.51 37.07
CA MET A 257 -8.87 5.50 35.62
C MET A 257 -8.13 6.69 34.99
N LEU A 258 -7.57 6.49 33.81
CA LEU A 258 -6.97 7.58 33.05
C LEU A 258 -8.04 8.56 32.57
N SER A 259 -7.82 9.85 32.78
CA SER A 259 -8.72 10.91 32.33
C SER A 259 -8.54 11.21 30.84
N GLU A 260 -9.54 11.88 30.24
CA GLU A 260 -9.47 12.35 28.85
C GLU A 260 -8.29 13.30 28.59
N GLU A 261 -7.89 14.10 29.60
CA GLU A 261 -6.74 14.98 29.53
C GLU A 261 -5.43 14.19 29.48
N GLN A 262 -5.31 13.14 30.31
CA GLN A 262 -4.15 12.24 30.30
C GLN A 262 -4.03 11.49 28.97
N PHE A 263 -5.13 10.99 28.40
CA PHE A 263 -5.10 10.41 27.06
C PHE A 263 -4.67 11.41 25.97
N ARG A 264 -5.07 12.67 26.08
CA ARG A 264 -4.58 13.73 25.16
C ARG A 264 -3.09 13.99 25.32
N LEU A 265 -2.58 14.02 26.56
CA LEU A 265 -1.13 14.18 26.82
C LEU A 265 -0.32 13.00 26.25
N LEU A 266 -0.88 11.79 26.30
CA LEU A 266 -0.29 10.57 25.74
C LEU A 266 -0.49 10.48 24.23
N ASP A 267 -1.29 11.36 23.64
CA ASP A 267 -1.66 11.38 22.23
C ASP A 267 -2.24 10.02 21.76
N VAL A 268 -3.12 9.41 22.59
CA VAL A 268 -3.79 8.12 22.30
C VAL A 268 -5.20 8.36 21.81
N SER A 269 -5.52 7.86 20.62
CA SER A 269 -6.85 7.96 20.02
C SER A 269 -7.88 7.13 20.80
N LYS A 270 -9.19 7.49 20.68
CA LYS A 270 -10.24 6.72 21.38
C LYS A 270 -10.28 5.25 20.94
N ALA A 271 -9.99 5.00 19.66
CA ALA A 271 -10.00 3.65 19.09
C ALA A 271 -8.87 2.76 19.62
N ASP A 272 -7.75 3.35 20.08
CA ASP A 272 -6.58 2.63 20.56
C ASP A 272 -6.62 2.35 22.06
N ARG A 273 -7.62 2.86 22.81
CA ARG A 273 -7.73 2.73 24.25
C ARG A 273 -8.38 1.41 24.64
N VAL A 274 -7.58 0.39 24.87
CA VAL A 274 -8.09 -0.91 25.32
C VAL A 274 -7.85 -1.03 26.83
N LEU A 275 -8.92 -1.20 27.60
CA LEU A 275 -8.83 -1.54 29.01
C LEU A 275 -8.84 -3.07 29.14
N ILE A 276 -7.82 -3.63 29.77
CA ILE A 276 -7.67 -5.06 30.00
C ILE A 276 -8.31 -5.44 31.33
N ASP A 277 -9.24 -6.39 31.31
CA ASP A 277 -9.75 -7.00 32.54
C ASP A 277 -8.77 -8.06 33.04
N GLY A 278 -7.98 -7.69 34.07
CA GLY A 278 -6.98 -8.58 34.69
C GLY A 278 -7.58 -9.82 35.35
N SER A 279 -8.83 -9.75 35.80
CA SER A 279 -9.53 -10.90 36.40
C SER A 279 -9.93 -11.94 35.34
N TYR A 280 -10.14 -11.53 34.10
CA TYR A 280 -10.45 -12.42 32.99
C TYR A 280 -9.23 -13.21 32.50
N ASN A 281 -8.01 -12.63 32.60
CA ASN A 281 -6.78 -13.28 32.14
C ASN A 281 -5.62 -13.16 33.17
N PRO A 282 -5.70 -13.84 34.33
CA PRO A 282 -4.69 -13.75 35.38
C PRO A 282 -3.29 -14.25 34.94
N ARG A 283 -3.26 -15.28 34.03
CA ARG A 283 -2.00 -15.80 33.48
C ARG A 283 -1.27 -14.74 32.65
N TYR A 284 -2.01 -13.97 31.87
CA TYR A 284 -1.45 -12.90 31.06
C TYR A 284 -0.94 -11.75 31.94
N MET A 285 -1.68 -11.38 32.99
CA MET A 285 -1.25 -10.40 33.97
C MET A 285 0.04 -10.84 34.71
N SER A 286 0.12 -12.12 35.10
CA SER A 286 1.32 -12.69 35.69
C SER A 286 2.53 -12.64 34.73
N MET A 287 2.33 -12.91 33.45
CA MET A 287 3.39 -12.80 32.41
C MET A 287 3.90 -11.35 32.30
N LEU A 288 3.04 -10.36 32.47
CA LEU A 288 3.39 -8.94 32.51
C LEU A 288 3.96 -8.51 33.86
N ASN A 289 4.10 -9.43 34.81
CA ASN A 289 4.49 -9.19 36.19
C ASN A 289 3.55 -8.20 36.92
N ILE A 290 2.24 -8.21 36.56
CA ILE A 290 1.17 -7.45 37.20
C ILE A 290 0.45 -8.38 38.16
N GLN A 291 0.41 -8.00 39.46
CA GLN A 291 -0.19 -8.80 40.52
C GLN A 291 -1.48 -8.13 41.03
N PRO A 292 -2.45 -8.90 41.52
CA PRO A 292 -3.62 -8.35 42.17
C PRO A 292 -3.20 -7.59 43.47
N ASN A 293 -4.03 -6.61 43.83
CA ASN A 293 -3.86 -5.88 45.09
C ASN A 293 -4.24 -6.76 46.31
N ALA A 294 -4.17 -6.19 47.54
CA ALA A 294 -4.49 -6.90 48.77
C ALA A 294 -5.93 -7.46 48.82
N ASP A 295 -6.86 -6.85 48.06
CA ASP A 295 -8.26 -7.29 47.93
C ASP A 295 -8.47 -8.34 46.84
N GLY A 296 -7.39 -8.82 46.23
CA GLY A 296 -7.44 -9.78 45.15
C GLY A 296 -7.90 -9.19 43.79
N LYS A 297 -8.00 -7.88 43.68
CA LYS A 297 -8.40 -7.17 42.45
C LYS A 297 -7.20 -6.61 41.71
N TYR A 298 -7.28 -6.64 40.38
CA TYR A 298 -6.26 -5.97 39.56
C TYR A 298 -6.56 -4.48 39.47
N ASN A 299 -5.52 -3.66 39.48
CA ASN A 299 -5.62 -2.27 39.08
C ASN A 299 -6.00 -2.17 37.59
N PRO A 300 -6.58 -1.04 37.14
CA PRO A 300 -6.81 -0.82 35.72
C PRO A 300 -5.51 -0.92 34.92
N VAL A 301 -5.53 -1.74 33.87
CA VAL A 301 -4.42 -1.91 32.94
C VAL A 301 -4.91 -1.53 31.54
N TYR A 302 -4.28 -0.55 30.97
CA TYR A 302 -4.56 -0.13 29.61
C TYR A 302 -3.55 -0.73 28.63
N HIS A 303 -3.99 -1.01 27.41
CA HIS A 303 -3.12 -1.42 26.30
C HIS A 303 -3.30 -0.46 25.14
N PHE A 304 -2.22 0.22 24.75
CA PHE A 304 -2.23 1.19 23.66
C PHE A 304 -0.82 1.49 23.12
N PRO A 305 -0.70 2.03 21.87
CA PRO A 305 0.57 2.40 21.27
C PRO A 305 1.11 3.72 21.84
N LEU A 306 2.42 3.77 22.08
CA LEU A 306 3.15 4.96 22.48
C LEU A 306 4.38 5.18 21.59
N THR A 307 4.68 6.45 21.31
CA THR A 307 5.97 6.87 20.76
C THR A 307 7.03 6.94 21.87
N PRO A 308 8.33 6.98 21.56
CA PRO A 308 9.37 7.21 22.59
C PRO A 308 9.09 8.44 23.45
N LYS A 309 8.60 9.53 22.84
CA LYS A 309 8.25 10.76 23.55
C LYS A 309 7.08 10.57 24.52
N THR A 310 5.99 9.96 24.07
CA THR A 310 4.80 9.77 24.90
C THR A 310 4.98 8.66 25.94
N LEU A 311 5.88 7.71 25.70
CA LEU A 311 6.32 6.74 26.71
C LEU A 311 6.97 7.43 27.92
N GLU A 312 7.85 8.41 27.68
CA GLU A 312 8.45 9.17 28.79
C GLU A 312 7.42 10.06 29.51
N VAL A 313 6.40 10.54 28.81
CA VAL A 313 5.27 11.23 29.47
C VAL A 313 4.47 10.24 30.34
N ALA A 314 4.15 9.06 29.81
CA ALA A 314 3.39 8.03 30.54
C ALA A 314 4.08 7.63 31.86
N LYS A 315 5.41 7.41 31.83
CA LYS A 315 6.19 7.07 32.99
C LYS A 315 6.20 8.15 34.10
N LYS A 316 5.92 9.41 33.72
CA LYS A 316 5.92 10.55 34.66
C LYS A 316 4.53 10.89 35.18
N LEU A 317 3.46 10.29 34.66
CA LEU A 317 2.10 10.52 35.16
C LEU A 317 1.97 9.92 36.60
N PRO A 318 1.54 10.70 37.60
CA PRO A 318 1.43 10.22 38.97
C PRO A 318 0.51 9.00 39.12
N VAL A 319 -0.52 8.90 38.28
CA VAL A 319 -1.49 7.80 38.29
C VAL A 319 -0.92 6.51 37.66
N VAL A 320 0.19 6.58 36.94
CA VAL A 320 0.82 5.42 36.31
C VAL A 320 1.80 4.77 37.24
N LYS A 321 1.52 3.52 37.59
CA LYS A 321 2.34 2.70 38.46
C LYS A 321 3.44 1.95 37.69
N ARG A 322 3.09 1.46 36.48
CA ARG A 322 4.00 0.64 35.67
C ARG A 322 3.68 0.80 34.20
N VAL A 323 4.72 0.74 33.36
CA VAL A 323 4.60 0.66 31.90
C VAL A 323 5.43 -0.52 31.42
N VAL A 324 4.82 -1.47 30.73
CA VAL A 324 5.45 -2.70 30.23
C VAL A 324 5.29 -2.75 28.72
N LEU A 325 6.40 -2.95 28.00
CA LEU A 325 6.34 -3.19 26.54
C LEU A 325 5.54 -4.48 26.27
N GLU A 326 4.67 -4.45 25.27
CA GLU A 326 3.97 -5.65 24.83
C GLU A 326 4.99 -6.72 24.44
N PRO A 327 4.90 -7.93 25.05
CA PRO A 327 5.81 -9.02 24.73
C PRO A 327 5.68 -9.46 23.27
N ASP A 328 6.80 -9.86 22.71
CA ASP A 328 6.82 -10.45 21.37
C ASP A 328 5.93 -11.71 21.34
N PRO A 329 4.99 -11.83 20.40
CA PRO A 329 4.14 -13.02 20.25
C PRO A 329 4.97 -14.19 19.72
N VAL A 330 5.61 -14.90 20.65
CA VAL A 330 6.43 -16.09 20.34
C VAL A 330 5.54 -17.22 19.85
N GLY A 331 5.90 -17.84 18.73
CA GLY A 331 5.18 -18.99 18.16
C GLY A 331 3.99 -18.63 17.26
N ALA A 332 3.82 -17.36 16.92
CA ALA A 332 2.92 -16.98 15.85
C ALA A 332 3.63 -17.22 14.52
N ASP A 333 3.32 -18.33 13.84
CA ASP A 333 3.85 -18.69 12.52
C ASP A 333 3.37 -17.79 11.38
N SER A 334 3.02 -16.52 11.72
CA SER A 334 2.38 -15.56 10.81
C SER A 334 3.36 -14.60 10.13
N TYR A 335 4.66 -14.84 10.25
CA TYR A 335 5.69 -13.96 9.67
C TYR A 335 6.34 -14.62 8.45
N TYR A 336 6.64 -13.79 7.47
CA TYR A 336 7.28 -14.23 6.23
C TYR A 336 8.69 -14.81 6.47
N PRO A 337 9.07 -15.94 5.85
CA PRO A 337 8.26 -16.78 4.96
C PRO A 337 7.34 -17.69 5.78
N VAL A 338 6.07 -17.75 5.42
CA VAL A 338 5.03 -18.45 6.18
C VAL A 338 5.25 -19.98 6.16
N ASP A 339 5.69 -20.52 5.04
CA ASP A 339 5.87 -21.96 4.81
C ASP A 339 7.22 -22.51 5.32
N TYR A 340 8.00 -21.73 6.07
CA TYR A 340 9.33 -22.14 6.49
C TYR A 340 9.66 -21.63 7.90
N GLN A 341 9.94 -22.56 8.81
CA GLN A 341 10.24 -22.23 10.21
C GLN A 341 11.61 -21.56 10.35
N THR A 342 11.60 -20.26 10.45
CA THR A 342 12.80 -19.45 10.68
C THR A 342 13.10 -19.18 12.14
N GLY A 343 12.11 -19.33 13.02
CA GLY A 343 12.13 -18.86 14.41
C GLY A 343 12.03 -17.33 14.53
N TRP A 344 11.71 -16.62 13.44
CA TRP A 344 11.54 -15.17 13.45
C TRP A 344 10.19 -14.79 14.05
N SER A 345 10.16 -13.61 14.64
CA SER A 345 8.98 -13.04 15.25
C SER A 345 8.78 -11.58 14.81
N ARG A 346 7.76 -10.93 15.33
CA ARG A 346 7.48 -9.52 15.03
C ARG A 346 8.65 -8.60 15.41
N ASP A 347 9.23 -8.84 16.58
CA ASP A 347 10.20 -7.96 17.23
C ASP A 347 11.65 -8.46 17.08
N ASN A 348 11.82 -9.72 16.62
CA ASN A 348 13.12 -10.37 16.35
C ASN A 348 13.05 -11.11 15.02
N TYR A 349 13.56 -10.48 13.96
CA TYR A 349 13.37 -10.90 12.58
C TYR A 349 14.67 -10.86 11.77
N GLY A 350 14.88 -11.80 10.89
CA GLY A 350 16.05 -11.84 10.02
C GLY A 350 17.27 -12.53 10.67
N PRO A 351 18.47 -12.38 10.07
CA PRO A 351 18.79 -11.53 8.91
C PRO A 351 18.20 -12.05 7.58
N LEU A 352 17.68 -11.12 6.75
CA LEU A 352 17.09 -11.39 5.44
C LEU A 352 17.66 -10.43 4.40
N TRP A 353 18.28 -10.97 3.35
CA TRP A 353 18.77 -10.17 2.23
C TRP A 353 17.62 -9.78 1.30
N ILE A 354 17.58 -8.53 0.85
CA ILE A 354 16.55 -7.98 -0.03
C ILE A 354 17.02 -8.10 -1.47
N PRO A 355 16.27 -8.81 -2.34
CA PRO A 355 16.72 -9.05 -3.70
C PRO A 355 16.90 -7.75 -4.50
N LYS A 356 17.92 -7.75 -5.35
CA LYS A 356 18.29 -6.67 -6.23
C LYS A 356 18.31 -7.16 -7.67
N LYS A 357 17.81 -6.35 -8.58
CA LYS A 357 17.84 -6.62 -10.02
C LYS A 357 19.24 -6.96 -10.51
N GLY A 358 19.34 -8.07 -11.24
CA GLY A 358 20.59 -8.59 -11.78
C GLY A 358 21.47 -9.35 -10.77
N ALA A 359 21.10 -9.38 -9.49
CA ALA A 359 21.81 -10.19 -8.50
C ALA A 359 21.38 -11.66 -8.60
N THR A 360 22.33 -12.57 -8.37
CA THR A 360 22.14 -14.02 -8.48
C THR A 360 22.31 -14.69 -7.12
N ILE A 361 21.40 -15.60 -6.79
CA ILE A 361 21.48 -16.45 -5.60
C ILE A 361 21.58 -17.93 -6.00
N PRO A 362 22.26 -18.79 -5.21
CA PRO A 362 22.18 -20.22 -5.39
C PRO A 362 20.78 -20.74 -5.00
N LEU A 363 20.27 -21.70 -5.74
CA LEU A 363 19.03 -22.40 -5.41
C LEU A 363 19.34 -23.49 -4.37
N THR A 364 19.08 -23.18 -3.12
CA THR A 364 19.12 -24.08 -1.96
C THR A 364 17.72 -24.13 -1.35
N GLU A 365 17.41 -25.16 -0.58
CA GLU A 365 16.12 -25.27 0.13
C GLU A 365 15.80 -23.97 0.89
N ARG A 366 16.79 -23.44 1.66
CA ARG A 366 16.62 -22.18 2.39
C ARG A 366 16.33 -21.00 1.47
N ASN A 367 17.11 -20.82 0.40
CA ASN A 367 16.92 -19.68 -0.51
C ASN A 367 15.61 -19.80 -1.28
N VAL A 368 15.22 -21.03 -1.66
CA VAL A 368 13.92 -21.27 -2.28
C VAL A 368 12.80 -20.91 -1.30
N ALA A 369 12.86 -21.33 -0.05
CA ALA A 369 11.88 -20.97 0.96
C ALA A 369 11.75 -19.43 1.14
N LEU A 370 12.89 -18.72 1.20
CA LEU A 370 12.92 -17.27 1.38
C LEU A 370 12.48 -16.50 0.13
N TYR A 371 12.74 -16.98 -1.08
CA TYR A 371 12.59 -16.20 -2.32
C TYR A 371 11.65 -16.81 -3.35
N LYS A 372 11.02 -17.97 -3.07
CA LYS A 372 10.07 -18.64 -3.97
C LYS A 372 8.98 -17.68 -4.47
N ARG A 373 8.45 -16.83 -3.58
CA ARG A 373 7.42 -15.88 -3.94
C ARG A 373 7.93 -14.83 -4.95
N CYS A 374 9.18 -14.38 -4.82
CA CYS A 374 9.80 -13.49 -5.80
C CYS A 374 9.91 -14.17 -7.16
N ILE A 375 10.40 -15.42 -7.18
CA ILE A 375 10.64 -16.19 -8.39
C ILE A 375 9.34 -16.54 -9.10
N VAL A 376 8.37 -17.05 -8.36
CA VAL A 376 7.13 -17.62 -8.92
C VAL A 376 6.06 -16.56 -9.14
N ASN A 377 5.70 -15.83 -8.05
CA ASN A 377 4.53 -14.95 -8.11
C ASN A 377 4.84 -13.58 -8.73
N TYR A 378 6.03 -13.02 -8.48
CA TYR A 378 6.35 -11.68 -8.97
C TYR A 378 7.08 -11.70 -10.31
N GLU A 379 7.91 -12.70 -10.56
CA GLU A 379 8.65 -12.82 -11.81
C GLU A 379 8.09 -13.89 -12.76
N HIS A 380 6.93 -14.47 -12.39
CA HIS A 380 6.11 -15.36 -13.22
C HIS A 380 6.86 -16.58 -13.77
N ASN A 381 7.73 -17.18 -12.94
CA ASN A 381 8.41 -18.41 -13.31
C ASN A 381 7.70 -19.64 -12.70
N ASN A 382 7.82 -20.77 -13.36
CA ASN A 382 7.48 -22.06 -12.77
C ASN A 382 8.73 -22.59 -12.05
N LEU A 383 8.63 -22.87 -10.74
CA LEU A 383 9.69 -23.46 -9.93
C LEU A 383 9.24 -24.79 -9.39
N GLU A 384 9.93 -25.85 -9.76
CA GLU A 384 9.68 -27.22 -9.33
C GLU A 384 10.92 -27.80 -8.67
N GLU A 385 10.71 -28.68 -7.69
CA GLU A 385 11.75 -29.50 -7.11
C GLU A 385 11.49 -30.96 -7.43
N LYS A 386 12.48 -31.64 -8.02
CA LYS A 386 12.43 -33.06 -8.39
C LYS A 386 13.78 -33.70 -8.11
N ASP A 387 13.78 -34.81 -7.37
CA ASP A 387 14.99 -35.57 -7.02
C ASP A 387 16.11 -34.69 -6.40
N GLY A 388 15.75 -33.72 -5.53
CA GLY A 388 16.69 -32.83 -4.89
C GLY A 388 17.33 -31.80 -5.83
N LYS A 389 16.76 -31.61 -7.03
CA LYS A 389 17.17 -30.59 -8.02
C LYS A 389 16.06 -29.61 -8.29
N PHE A 390 16.44 -28.34 -8.48
CA PHE A 390 15.50 -27.29 -8.82
C PHE A 390 15.40 -27.10 -10.33
N TYR A 391 14.17 -26.90 -10.81
CA TYR A 391 13.87 -26.64 -12.20
C TYR A 391 13.11 -25.32 -12.31
N ILE A 392 13.61 -24.41 -13.17
CA ILE A 392 12.93 -23.15 -13.49
C ILE A 392 12.46 -23.24 -14.95
N ASN A 393 11.14 -23.08 -15.15
CA ASN A 393 10.50 -23.20 -16.47
C ASN A 393 10.88 -24.52 -17.20
N GLY A 394 10.96 -25.62 -16.45
CA GLY A 394 11.31 -26.95 -16.94
C GLY A 394 12.79 -27.20 -17.21
N LYS A 395 13.69 -26.23 -16.93
CA LYS A 395 15.14 -26.40 -17.07
C LYS A 395 15.79 -26.57 -15.70
N PRO A 396 16.75 -27.52 -15.56
CA PRO A 396 17.49 -27.68 -14.32
C PRO A 396 18.39 -26.46 -14.11
N GLU A 397 18.26 -25.82 -12.93
CA GLU A 397 19.01 -24.62 -12.58
C GLU A 397 19.61 -24.77 -11.17
N THR A 398 20.80 -24.24 -10.96
CA THR A 398 21.48 -24.22 -9.66
C THR A 398 21.48 -22.84 -9.02
N ALA A 399 21.12 -21.81 -9.78
CA ALA A 399 21.09 -20.42 -9.34
C ALA A 399 19.94 -19.67 -10.02
N TYR A 400 19.52 -18.56 -9.41
CA TYR A 400 18.49 -17.67 -9.95
C TYR A 400 18.97 -16.22 -9.96
N THR A 401 18.72 -15.50 -11.08
CA THR A 401 19.00 -14.08 -11.22
C THR A 401 17.72 -13.28 -11.21
N PHE A 402 17.59 -12.34 -10.27
CA PHE A 402 16.37 -11.53 -10.11
C PHE A 402 16.20 -10.52 -11.25
N LYS A 403 14.96 -10.38 -11.72
CA LYS A 403 14.57 -9.45 -12.80
C LYS A 403 14.18 -8.07 -12.27
N TYR A 404 13.76 -7.97 -10.99
CA TYR A 404 13.27 -6.76 -10.35
C TYR A 404 14.12 -6.36 -9.16
N ASP A 405 14.06 -5.07 -8.80
CA ASP A 405 14.42 -4.56 -7.49
C ASP A 405 13.30 -4.82 -6.50
N TYR A 406 13.65 -5.14 -5.27
CA TYR A 406 12.71 -5.40 -4.18
C TYR A 406 12.95 -4.46 -3.01
N TYR A 407 11.88 -4.15 -2.31
CA TYR A 407 11.89 -3.25 -1.16
C TYR A 407 11.30 -3.92 0.06
N TRP A 408 11.71 -3.45 1.25
CA TRP A 408 11.15 -3.86 2.52
C TRP A 408 10.38 -2.72 3.15
N MET A 409 9.07 -2.89 3.31
CA MET A 409 8.13 -1.87 3.72
C MET A 409 7.63 -2.14 5.13
N MET A 410 7.73 -1.17 6.04
CA MET A 410 7.22 -1.31 7.41
C MET A 410 6.33 -0.13 7.79
N GLY A 411 5.36 -0.39 8.67
CA GLY A 411 4.57 0.66 9.30
C GLY A 411 5.32 1.32 10.46
N ASP A 412 5.03 2.60 10.72
CA ASP A 412 5.59 3.32 11.87
C ASP A 412 4.96 2.84 13.18
N ASN A 413 3.67 2.42 13.16
CA ASN A 413 3.01 1.75 14.26
C ASN A 413 3.36 0.25 14.23
N ARG A 414 4.56 -0.09 14.71
CA ARG A 414 5.23 -1.38 14.54
C ARG A 414 4.42 -2.59 14.98
N HIS A 415 3.68 -2.50 16.09
CA HIS A 415 2.88 -3.59 16.61
C HIS A 415 1.47 -3.68 15.99
N ASN A 416 1.01 -2.59 15.35
CA ASN A 416 -0.30 -2.52 14.69
C ASN A 416 -0.16 -2.34 13.17
N SER A 417 0.81 -3.01 12.57
CA SER A 417 1.05 -2.95 11.13
C SER A 417 1.23 -4.34 10.55
N ALA A 418 0.30 -4.72 9.68
CA ALA A 418 0.57 -5.74 8.69
C ALA A 418 1.48 -5.11 7.63
N ASP A 419 2.72 -5.64 7.47
CA ASP A 419 3.74 -5.09 6.59
C ASP A 419 4.67 -6.19 6.06
N SER A 420 5.85 -5.86 5.54
CA SER A 420 6.76 -6.83 4.92
C SER A 420 7.17 -7.97 5.86
N ARG A 421 7.07 -7.78 7.18
CA ARG A 421 7.28 -8.88 8.14
C ARG A 421 6.24 -9.99 7.98
N SER A 422 5.03 -9.67 7.49
CA SER A 422 3.96 -10.65 7.28
C SER A 422 3.92 -11.18 5.84
N TRP A 423 4.02 -10.30 4.82
CA TRP A 423 3.86 -10.72 3.41
C TRP A 423 5.17 -10.77 2.60
N GLY A 424 6.30 -10.31 3.15
CA GLY A 424 7.59 -10.33 2.47
C GLY A 424 7.86 -9.07 1.62
N PHE A 425 8.53 -9.26 0.52
CA PHE A 425 9.07 -8.20 -0.34
C PHE A 425 8.00 -7.49 -1.17
N VAL A 426 8.27 -6.23 -1.50
CA VAL A 426 7.51 -5.43 -2.46
C VAL A 426 8.36 -5.22 -3.70
N PRO A 427 8.02 -5.80 -4.86
CA PRO A 427 8.79 -5.63 -6.08
C PRO A 427 8.55 -4.25 -6.72
N GLU A 428 9.50 -3.79 -7.55
CA GLU A 428 9.48 -2.46 -8.16
C GLU A 428 8.24 -2.17 -9.01
N ASP A 429 7.67 -3.19 -9.65
CA ASP A 429 6.46 -3.07 -10.47
C ASP A 429 5.20 -2.77 -9.66
N HIS A 430 5.22 -3.02 -8.34
CA HIS A 430 4.12 -2.69 -7.42
C HIS A 430 4.16 -1.25 -6.92
N ILE A 431 5.28 -0.53 -7.05
CA ILE A 431 5.41 0.85 -6.58
C ILE A 431 4.48 1.78 -7.39
N VAL A 432 3.59 2.50 -6.69
CA VAL A 432 2.63 3.43 -7.27
C VAL A 432 3.17 4.87 -7.26
N GLY A 433 3.61 5.37 -6.11
CA GLY A 433 4.10 6.74 -6.01
C GLY A 433 4.43 7.18 -4.58
N LYS A 434 4.77 8.46 -4.46
CA LYS A 434 5.15 9.11 -3.19
C LYS A 434 4.05 10.05 -2.72
N PRO A 435 3.50 9.89 -1.50
CA PRO A 435 2.67 10.92 -0.89
C PRO A 435 3.48 12.20 -0.76
N ILE A 436 2.97 13.29 -1.28
CA ILE A 436 3.67 14.59 -1.23
C ILE A 436 2.97 15.60 -0.33
N MET A 437 1.64 15.53 -0.24
CA MET A 437 0.86 16.52 0.49
C MET A 437 -0.43 15.89 1.06
N ILE A 438 -0.79 16.29 2.28
CA ILE A 438 -2.11 16.09 2.87
C ILE A 438 -2.96 17.30 2.46
N TRP A 439 -4.00 17.10 1.65
CA TRP A 439 -4.84 18.19 1.19
C TRP A 439 -6.11 18.35 2.03
N LEU A 440 -6.54 17.29 2.72
CA LEU A 440 -7.66 17.28 3.67
C LEU A 440 -7.37 16.27 4.78
N SER A 441 -7.79 16.56 6.00
CA SER A 441 -7.69 15.63 7.14
C SER A 441 -8.96 15.70 7.96
N LEU A 442 -9.65 14.56 8.08
CA LEU A 442 -10.90 14.42 8.81
C LEU A 442 -10.69 13.55 10.05
N ASP A 443 -11.16 14.02 11.20
CA ASP A 443 -11.15 13.24 12.43
C ASP A 443 -12.36 12.29 12.44
N LYS A 444 -12.10 10.99 12.48
CA LYS A 444 -13.17 9.97 12.50
C LYS A 444 -14.00 9.99 13.80
N ASP A 445 -13.42 10.53 14.89
CA ASP A 445 -14.00 10.55 16.23
C ASP A 445 -14.85 11.80 16.48
N ARG A 446 -14.94 12.73 15.50
CA ARG A 446 -15.65 14.01 15.59
C ARG A 446 -16.55 14.26 14.39
N SER A 447 -17.65 14.95 14.61
CA SER A 447 -18.50 15.44 13.50
C SER A 447 -17.83 16.61 12.76
N LEU A 448 -18.20 16.84 11.50
CA LEU A 448 -17.66 17.93 10.69
C LEU A 448 -17.85 19.30 11.37
N PHE A 449 -18.95 19.49 12.09
CA PHE A 449 -19.30 20.74 12.76
C PHE A 449 -18.70 20.86 14.17
N ASP A 450 -18.13 19.77 14.73
CA ASP A 450 -17.53 19.72 16.06
C ASP A 450 -16.04 19.41 15.99
N GLY A 451 -15.32 20.17 15.17
CA GLY A 451 -13.87 20.04 15.02
C GLY A 451 -13.42 18.80 14.25
N GLY A 452 -14.31 18.20 13.41
CA GLY A 452 -14.00 17.05 12.58
C GLY A 452 -12.98 17.34 11.47
N ILE A 453 -12.67 18.61 11.17
CA ILE A 453 -11.59 18.98 10.25
C ILE A 453 -10.34 19.32 11.04
N ARG A 454 -9.25 18.61 10.78
CA ARG A 454 -7.94 18.89 11.37
C ARG A 454 -7.23 19.98 10.55
N TRP A 455 -7.59 21.26 10.83
CA TRP A 455 -7.12 22.44 10.09
C TRP A 455 -5.60 22.56 10.04
N ASN A 456 -4.89 22.14 11.08
CA ASN A 456 -3.42 22.18 11.17
C ASN A 456 -2.72 21.17 10.24
N ARG A 457 -3.48 20.29 9.58
CA ARG A 457 -2.98 19.29 8.63
C ARG A 457 -3.33 19.62 7.17
N LEU A 458 -4.16 20.66 6.92
CA LEU A 458 -4.51 21.05 5.56
C LEU A 458 -3.29 21.58 4.81
N PHE A 459 -3.13 21.09 3.57
CA PHE A 459 -2.03 21.44 2.66
C PHE A 459 -0.63 21.23 3.26
N ARG A 460 -0.52 20.30 4.20
CA ARG A 460 0.74 19.96 4.83
C ARG A 460 1.55 19.01 3.93
N TRP A 461 2.82 19.38 3.70
CA TRP A 461 3.75 18.49 3.01
C TRP A 461 4.05 17.26 3.83
N VAL A 462 4.13 16.10 3.16
CA VAL A 462 4.58 14.84 3.77
C VAL A 462 6.10 14.81 3.67
N HIS A 463 6.76 14.89 4.82
CA HIS A 463 8.21 14.76 4.91
C HIS A 463 8.56 13.37 5.46
N PRO A 464 9.61 12.69 4.94
CA PRO A 464 10.31 11.68 5.70
C PRO A 464 10.90 12.37 6.94
N ASP A 465 10.80 11.73 8.11
CA ASP A 465 11.31 12.31 9.37
C ASP A 465 12.84 12.40 9.35
#